data_45bc06966a81329f12a16144cd2b6b18
#
_entry.id   45bc06966a81329f12a16144cd2b6b18
#
_cell.length_a   1.000
_cell.length_b   1.000
_cell.length_c   1.000
_cell.angle_alpha   90.00
_cell.angle_beta   90.00
_cell.angle_gamma   90.00
#
_symmetry.space_group_name_H-M   'P 1'
#
loop_
_entity.id
_entity.type
_entity.pdbx_description
1 polymer ?
#
loop_
_entity_poly.entity_id
_entity_poly.type
_entity_poly.pdbx_seq_one_letter_code
_entity_poly.pdbx_strand_id
1 'polypeptide(L)'
;MRTAQARDKEPGKLRFVPDSKEGTIVAMSTINRFIFLLDTAFQALPAKVSMVETERLAKLVHHAMESKTRAYHTSEHVFGLCEGTQPLQVLAALFHDLVYYQLDGGFPAHTANLLAGVIRSEEGSMILQTIRPDDSALALCAELFGFESGQVLSLYGGLNEFLSAVVAARLLQPHLSAADLVAVIACIESTIPFRKPDRQG
;
A
#
# COMPACT_ATOMS: atom_id res chain seq x y z
N MET A 1 -27.58 45.79 4.68
CA MET A 1 -27.60 44.37 5.15
C MET A 1 -27.10 43.51 4.01
N ARG A 2 -25.86 43.06 4.07
CA ARG A 2 -25.27 42.09 3.11
C ARG A 2 -25.05 40.79 3.89
N THR A 3 -25.81 39.76 3.57
CA THR A 3 -25.68 38.41 4.09
C THR A 3 -24.41 37.74 3.50
N ALA A 4 -23.49 37.41 4.37
CA ALA A 4 -22.32 36.60 4.02
C ALA A 4 -22.77 35.15 3.83
N GLN A 5 -22.61 34.64 2.62
CA GLN A 5 -22.72 33.20 2.34
C GLN A 5 -21.48 32.49 2.86
N ALA A 6 -21.67 31.59 3.83
CA ALA A 6 -20.67 30.64 4.27
C ALA A 6 -20.37 29.67 3.11
N ARG A 7 -19.11 29.64 2.68
CA ARG A 7 -18.61 28.63 1.77
C ARG A 7 -18.30 27.37 2.60
N ASP A 8 -19.07 26.32 2.37
CA ASP A 8 -18.77 24.98 2.83
C ASP A 8 -17.39 24.57 2.26
N LYS A 9 -16.45 24.39 3.18
CA LYS A 9 -15.16 23.75 2.87
C LYS A 9 -15.38 22.24 2.87
N GLU A 10 -15.44 21.63 1.71
CA GLU A 10 -15.28 20.17 1.59
C GLU A 10 -13.90 19.77 2.13
N PRO A 11 -13.80 18.87 3.12
CA PRO A 11 -12.52 18.42 3.63
C PRO A 11 -11.92 17.37 2.69
N GLY A 12 -10.68 17.61 2.25
CA GLY A 12 -9.74 16.52 2.02
C GLY A 12 -9.53 15.99 0.61
N LYS A 13 -9.82 16.73 -0.47
CA LYS A 13 -9.30 16.35 -1.81
C LYS A 13 -7.89 16.88 -1.99
N LEU A 14 -6.90 16.00 -2.02
CA LEU A 14 -5.53 16.30 -2.43
C LEU A 14 -5.55 16.83 -3.88
N ARG A 15 -5.51 18.14 -4.04
CA ARG A 15 -5.26 18.77 -5.33
C ARG A 15 -3.80 19.12 -5.41
N PHE A 16 -3.09 18.54 -6.35
CA PHE A 16 -1.82 19.07 -6.83
C PHE A 16 -2.07 20.47 -7.38
N VAL A 17 -1.66 21.50 -6.66
CA VAL A 17 -1.64 22.90 -7.15
C VAL A 17 -0.19 23.18 -7.50
N PRO A 18 0.19 23.27 -8.78
CA PRO A 18 1.50 23.80 -9.14
C PRO A 18 1.50 25.29 -8.76
N ASP A 19 2.49 25.68 -7.94
CA ASP A 19 2.71 27.08 -7.57
C ASP A 19 3.02 27.90 -8.84
N SER A 20 2.08 28.77 -9.22
CA SER A 20 2.20 29.61 -10.40
C SER A 20 3.10 30.81 -10.12
N LYS A 21 4.40 30.59 -10.17
CA LYS A 21 5.37 31.64 -10.49
C LYS A 21 6.29 31.10 -11.58
N GLU A 22 6.38 31.85 -12.67
CA GLU A 22 7.25 31.60 -13.81
C GLU A 22 8.67 31.22 -13.36
N GLY A 23 8.98 29.95 -13.41
CA GLY A 23 10.27 29.37 -13.10
C GLY A 23 10.21 27.93 -13.52
N THR A 24 11.12 27.51 -14.35
CA THR A 24 11.38 26.18 -14.86
C THR A 24 10.78 25.09 -13.99
N ILE A 25 9.73 24.40 -14.46
CA ILE A 25 9.16 23.22 -13.79
C ILE A 25 10.28 22.18 -13.81
N VAL A 26 11.03 22.10 -12.72
CA VAL A 26 11.92 20.96 -12.48
C VAL A 26 11.00 19.78 -12.25
N ALA A 27 10.90 18.90 -13.24
CA ALA A 27 10.15 17.67 -13.11
C ALA A 27 10.66 16.93 -11.88
N MET A 28 9.81 16.74 -10.87
CA MET A 28 10.20 15.98 -9.68
C MET A 28 10.65 14.59 -10.10
N SER A 29 11.78 14.13 -9.58
CA SER A 29 12.20 12.75 -9.79
C SER A 29 11.17 11.78 -9.20
N THR A 30 11.12 10.56 -9.73
CA THR A 30 10.18 9.52 -9.28
C THR A 30 10.25 9.31 -7.77
N ILE A 31 11.45 9.22 -7.20
CA ILE A 31 11.62 9.06 -5.75
C ILE A 31 11.08 10.27 -4.97
N ASN A 32 11.26 11.49 -5.45
CA ASN A 32 10.72 12.67 -4.79
C ASN A 32 9.21 12.72 -4.84
N ARG A 33 8.56 12.20 -5.89
CA ARG A 33 7.11 12.05 -5.95
C ARG A 33 6.60 11.06 -4.89
N PHE A 34 7.28 9.93 -4.68
CA PHE A 34 6.95 9.00 -3.60
C PHE A 34 7.10 9.62 -2.21
N ILE A 35 8.21 10.35 -1.96
CA ILE A 35 8.41 11.06 -0.69
C ILE A 35 7.28 12.06 -0.47
N PHE A 36 6.95 12.86 -1.47
CA PHE A 36 5.88 13.87 -1.39
C PHE A 36 4.52 13.25 -1.09
N LEU A 37 4.14 12.15 -1.77
CA LEU A 37 2.86 11.47 -1.55
C LEU A 37 2.77 10.88 -0.14
N LEU A 38 3.82 10.20 0.32
CA LEU A 38 3.87 9.64 1.68
C LEU A 38 3.80 10.73 2.75
N ASP A 39 4.64 11.77 2.62
CA ASP A 39 4.67 12.89 3.57
C ASP A 39 3.30 13.58 3.65
N THR A 40 2.71 13.90 2.50
CA THR A 40 1.39 14.53 2.44
C THR A 40 0.30 13.64 3.06
N ALA A 41 0.33 12.33 2.79
CA ALA A 41 -0.65 11.41 3.37
C ALA A 41 -0.48 11.31 4.90
N PHE A 42 0.75 11.20 5.41
CA PHE A 42 1.00 11.14 6.84
C PHE A 42 0.66 12.46 7.56
N GLN A 43 0.93 13.62 6.96
CA GLN A 43 0.56 14.91 7.53
C GLN A 43 -0.96 15.13 7.63
N ALA A 44 -1.73 14.52 6.75
CA ALA A 44 -3.19 14.58 6.75
C ALA A 44 -3.84 13.60 7.75
N LEU A 45 -3.07 12.68 8.32
CA LEU A 45 -3.51 11.68 9.30
C LEU A 45 -2.95 12.02 10.69
N PRO A 46 -3.54 11.49 11.78
CA PRO A 46 -2.97 11.61 13.12
C PRO A 46 -1.72 10.73 13.31
N ALA A 47 -0.84 10.71 12.30
CA ALA A 47 0.36 9.90 12.24
C ALA A 47 1.59 10.72 12.61
N LYS A 48 2.53 10.12 13.35
CA LYS A 48 3.82 10.74 13.69
C LYS A 48 4.93 9.98 12.97
N VAL A 49 5.28 10.43 11.77
CA VAL A 49 6.34 9.83 10.95
C VAL A 49 7.43 10.86 10.72
N SER A 50 8.68 10.48 10.97
CA SER A 50 9.82 11.35 10.69
C SER A 50 10.11 11.38 9.18
N MET A 51 10.73 12.47 8.71
CA MET A 51 11.13 12.56 7.29
C MET A 51 12.10 11.42 6.91
N VAL A 52 12.99 11.01 7.80
CA VAL A 52 13.92 9.88 7.59
C VAL A 52 13.15 8.59 7.34
N GLU A 53 12.08 8.35 8.09
CA GLU A 53 11.23 7.17 7.91
C GLU A 53 10.41 7.28 6.64
N THR A 54 9.85 8.46 6.33
CA THR A 54 9.16 8.71 5.06
C THR A 54 10.05 8.42 3.85
N GLU A 55 11.31 8.89 3.88
CA GLU A 55 12.30 8.59 2.84
C GLU A 55 12.63 7.09 2.75
N ARG A 56 12.72 6.40 3.90
CA ARG A 56 12.97 4.96 3.94
C ARG A 56 11.84 4.19 3.28
N LEU A 57 10.59 4.54 3.60
CA LEU A 57 9.39 3.95 3.00
C LEU A 57 9.31 4.26 1.50
N ALA A 58 9.58 5.51 1.11
CA ALA A 58 9.60 5.91 -0.29
C ALA A 58 10.63 5.12 -1.12
N LYS A 59 11.83 4.90 -0.59
CA LYS A 59 12.86 4.08 -1.23
C LYS A 59 12.40 2.63 -1.41
N LEU A 60 11.72 2.06 -0.42
CA LEU A 60 11.21 0.70 -0.50
C LEU A 60 10.16 0.58 -1.62
N VAL A 61 9.18 1.48 -1.64
CA VAL A 61 8.15 1.52 -2.71
C VAL A 61 8.79 1.73 -4.08
N HIS A 62 9.69 2.70 -4.20
CA HIS A 62 10.40 2.99 -5.45
C HIS A 62 11.14 1.77 -5.98
N HIS A 63 11.92 1.08 -5.13
CA HIS A 63 12.64 -0.13 -5.53
C HIS A 63 11.71 -1.25 -6.00
N ALA A 64 10.56 -1.41 -5.34
CA ALA A 64 9.57 -2.40 -5.78
C ALA A 64 9.02 -2.08 -7.18
N MET A 65 8.80 -0.79 -7.49
CA MET A 65 8.24 -0.35 -8.77
C MET A 65 9.29 -0.27 -9.90
N GLU A 66 10.59 -0.32 -9.61
CA GLU A 66 11.68 -0.29 -10.62
C GLU A 66 12.00 -1.66 -11.22
N SER A 67 11.30 -2.73 -10.84
CA SER A 67 11.55 -4.06 -11.40
C SER A 67 11.32 -4.06 -12.91
N LYS A 68 12.37 -4.41 -13.68
CA LYS A 68 12.32 -4.46 -15.16
C LYS A 68 11.34 -5.49 -15.71
N THR A 69 10.88 -6.41 -14.88
CA THR A 69 9.93 -7.46 -15.24
C THR A 69 8.48 -7.00 -15.15
N ARG A 70 8.23 -5.82 -14.57
CA ARG A 70 6.90 -5.25 -14.37
C ARG A 70 6.52 -4.30 -15.51
N ALA A 71 5.66 -4.75 -16.43
CA ALA A 71 5.20 -3.92 -17.56
C ALA A 71 4.07 -2.95 -17.15
N TYR A 72 3.19 -3.33 -16.21
CA TYR A 72 2.01 -2.56 -15.81
C TYR A 72 2.09 -1.99 -14.39
N HIS A 73 2.72 -2.71 -13.47
CA HIS A 73 2.86 -2.31 -12.06
C HIS A 73 4.08 -1.40 -11.89
N THR A 74 4.01 -0.23 -12.51
CA THR A 74 5.09 0.78 -12.56
C THR A 74 4.79 1.96 -11.63
N SER A 75 5.79 2.80 -11.41
CA SER A 75 5.60 4.05 -10.65
C SER A 75 4.47 4.91 -11.21
N GLU A 76 4.31 5.01 -12.53
CA GLU A 76 3.25 5.81 -13.16
C GLU A 76 1.85 5.23 -12.89
N HIS A 77 1.70 3.90 -12.88
CA HIS A 77 0.45 3.26 -12.45
C HIS A 77 0.07 3.69 -11.04
N VAL A 78 1.01 3.57 -10.09
CA VAL A 78 0.79 3.94 -8.70
C VAL A 78 0.44 5.42 -8.55
N PHE A 79 1.13 6.30 -9.26
CA PHE A 79 0.84 7.73 -9.24
C PHE A 79 -0.57 8.04 -9.77
N GLY A 80 -1.00 7.37 -10.84
CA GLY A 80 -2.35 7.49 -11.36
C GLY A 80 -3.42 7.09 -10.34
N LEU A 81 -3.19 6.04 -9.56
CA LEU A 81 -4.10 5.63 -8.47
C LEU A 81 -4.17 6.63 -7.31
N CYS A 82 -3.11 7.40 -7.08
CA CYS A 82 -3.07 8.41 -6.01
C CYS A 82 -3.80 9.70 -6.37
N GLU A 83 -4.13 9.95 -7.64
CA GLU A 83 -4.74 11.21 -8.07
C GLU A 83 -6.17 11.36 -7.55
N GLY A 84 -6.41 12.43 -6.78
CA GLY A 84 -7.75 12.77 -6.26
C GLY A 84 -8.27 11.85 -5.16
N THR A 85 -7.43 10.96 -4.62
CA THR A 85 -7.81 10.01 -3.56
C THR A 85 -7.56 10.55 -2.16
N GLN A 86 -8.15 9.90 -1.14
CA GLN A 86 -7.99 10.25 0.27
C GLN A 86 -6.65 9.72 0.82
N PRO A 87 -6.11 10.28 1.91
CA PRO A 87 -4.81 9.90 2.47
C PRO A 87 -4.62 8.39 2.71
N LEU A 88 -5.61 7.69 3.26
CA LEU A 88 -5.55 6.24 3.47
C LEU A 88 -5.53 5.45 2.15
N GLN A 89 -6.25 5.93 1.14
CA GLN A 89 -6.24 5.34 -0.20
C GLN A 89 -4.89 5.59 -0.90
N VAL A 90 -4.27 6.75 -0.69
CA VAL A 90 -2.90 7.03 -1.16
C VAL A 90 -1.92 6.01 -0.55
N LEU A 91 -1.98 5.78 0.77
CA LEU A 91 -1.15 4.75 1.40
C LEU A 91 -1.42 3.37 0.80
N ALA A 92 -2.69 2.98 0.66
CA ALA A 92 -3.03 1.70 0.04
C ALA A 92 -2.47 1.57 -1.39
N ALA A 93 -2.64 2.61 -2.23
CA ALA A 93 -2.11 2.64 -3.59
C ALA A 93 -0.58 2.54 -3.65
N LEU A 94 0.13 3.17 -2.71
CA LEU A 94 1.59 3.11 -2.64
C LEU A 94 2.10 1.71 -2.26
N PHE A 95 1.32 0.94 -1.51
CA PHE A 95 1.77 -0.32 -0.93
C PHE A 95 1.15 -1.58 -1.57
N HIS A 96 0.07 -1.49 -2.40
CA HIS A 96 -0.68 -2.66 -2.88
C HIS A 96 0.14 -3.63 -3.75
N ASP A 97 1.11 -3.14 -4.48
CA ASP A 97 1.95 -3.88 -5.43
C ASP A 97 3.41 -4.03 -4.99
N LEU A 98 3.70 -3.94 -3.68
CA LEU A 98 5.08 -4.09 -3.18
C LEU A 98 5.67 -5.46 -3.51
N VAL A 99 4.84 -6.49 -3.55
CA VAL A 99 5.25 -7.87 -3.83
C VAL A 99 4.49 -8.38 -5.04
N TYR A 100 5.23 -8.77 -6.06
CA TYR A 100 4.69 -9.45 -7.23
C TYR A 100 5.52 -10.72 -7.49
N TYR A 101 5.27 -11.74 -6.70
CA TYR A 101 6.11 -12.93 -6.54
C TYR A 101 6.57 -13.55 -7.86
N GLN A 102 5.65 -13.70 -8.84
CA GLN A 102 5.94 -14.33 -10.12
C GLN A 102 6.85 -13.49 -11.00
N LEU A 103 6.63 -12.18 -11.02
CA LEU A 103 7.38 -11.26 -11.86
C LEU A 103 8.74 -10.92 -11.26
N ASP A 104 8.81 -10.87 -9.93
CA ASP A 104 10.05 -10.58 -9.21
C ASP A 104 10.96 -11.81 -9.11
N GLY A 105 10.50 -12.98 -9.54
CA GLY A 105 11.25 -14.23 -9.47
C GLY A 105 11.45 -14.75 -8.05
N GLY A 106 10.57 -14.37 -7.12
CA GLY A 106 10.62 -14.71 -5.70
C GLY A 106 10.33 -13.51 -4.80
N PHE A 107 10.83 -13.57 -3.57
CA PHE A 107 10.75 -12.43 -2.65
C PHE A 107 11.85 -11.41 -2.92
N PRO A 108 11.49 -10.15 -3.24
CA PRO A 108 12.49 -9.10 -3.38
C PRO A 108 13.32 -8.96 -2.10
N ALA A 109 14.63 -8.75 -2.23
CA ALA A 109 15.53 -8.69 -1.07
C ALA A 109 15.13 -7.64 -0.03
N HIS A 110 14.51 -6.54 -0.46
CA HIS A 110 14.06 -5.45 0.41
C HIS A 110 12.76 -5.77 1.19
N THR A 111 12.00 -6.81 0.78
CA THR A 111 10.78 -7.26 1.48
C THR A 111 10.94 -8.65 2.11
N ALA A 112 11.98 -9.40 1.76
CA ALA A 112 12.17 -10.79 2.21
C ALA A 112 12.13 -10.93 3.73
N ASN A 113 12.80 -10.05 4.48
CA ASN A 113 12.80 -10.07 5.94
C ASN A 113 11.40 -9.75 6.52
N LEU A 114 10.64 -8.89 5.83
CA LEU A 114 9.28 -8.53 6.21
C LEU A 114 8.27 -9.64 5.91
N LEU A 115 8.64 -10.63 5.10
CA LEU A 115 7.83 -11.79 4.75
C LEU A 115 8.31 -13.09 5.41
N ALA A 116 9.36 -13.01 6.23
CA ALA A 116 9.83 -14.16 6.97
C ALA A 116 8.71 -14.74 7.86
N GLY A 117 8.51 -16.06 7.77
CA GLY A 117 7.48 -16.76 8.55
C GLY A 117 6.03 -16.57 8.04
N VAL A 118 5.80 -15.86 6.93
CA VAL A 118 4.45 -15.65 6.37
C VAL A 118 4.01 -16.85 5.53
N ILE A 119 4.83 -17.23 4.56
CA ILE A 119 4.53 -18.37 3.69
C ILE A 119 5.72 -19.33 3.63
N ARG A 120 5.43 -20.57 3.26
CA ARG A 120 6.41 -21.59 2.88
C ARG A 120 6.08 -22.13 1.50
N SER A 121 7.09 -22.51 0.75
CA SER A 121 6.93 -23.19 -0.53
C SER A 121 7.07 -24.68 -0.36
N GLU A 122 6.07 -25.44 -0.77
CA GLU A 122 6.08 -26.90 -0.81
C GLU A 122 5.61 -27.36 -2.20
N GLU A 123 6.45 -28.13 -2.90
CA GLU A 123 6.12 -28.67 -4.24
C GLU A 123 5.58 -27.60 -5.21
N GLY A 124 6.08 -26.38 -5.12
CA GLY A 124 5.62 -25.24 -5.95
C GLY A 124 4.35 -24.54 -5.47
N SER A 125 3.74 -25.05 -4.39
CA SER A 125 2.59 -24.40 -3.74
C SER A 125 3.04 -23.43 -2.67
N MET A 126 2.34 -22.30 -2.54
CA MET A 126 2.55 -21.31 -1.49
C MET A 126 1.56 -21.55 -0.37
N ILE A 127 2.05 -21.86 0.81
CA ILE A 127 1.21 -22.21 1.96
C ILE A 127 1.39 -21.16 3.05
N LEU A 128 0.28 -20.60 3.54
CA LEU A 128 0.28 -19.68 4.69
C LEU A 128 0.79 -20.43 5.93
N GLN A 129 1.84 -19.93 6.55
CA GLN A 129 2.36 -20.53 7.77
C GLN A 129 1.40 -20.32 8.95
N THR A 130 1.67 -21.02 10.05
CA THR A 130 0.91 -20.83 11.30
C THR A 130 1.04 -19.38 11.76
N ILE A 131 -0.10 -18.71 11.90
CA ILE A 131 -0.19 -17.34 12.39
C ILE A 131 0.10 -17.37 13.90
N ARG A 132 1.18 -16.72 14.29
CA ARG A 132 1.59 -16.67 15.69
C ARG A 132 0.79 -15.63 16.45
N PRO A 133 0.48 -15.86 17.73
CA PRO A 133 -0.30 -14.89 18.53
C PRO A 133 0.37 -13.52 18.70
N ASP A 134 1.69 -13.43 18.56
CA ASP A 134 2.49 -12.22 18.66
C ASP A 134 2.63 -11.47 17.32
N ASP A 135 2.16 -12.02 16.19
CA ASP A 135 2.20 -11.41 14.86
C ASP A 135 0.84 -10.77 14.52
N SER A 136 0.54 -9.67 15.19
CA SER A 136 -0.73 -8.96 15.00
C SER A 136 -0.92 -8.41 13.58
N ALA A 137 0.16 -8.06 12.87
CA ALA A 137 0.10 -7.59 11.49
C ALA A 137 -0.34 -8.70 10.54
N LEU A 138 0.25 -9.90 10.68
CA LEU A 138 -0.14 -11.06 9.87
C LEU A 138 -1.56 -11.53 10.21
N ALA A 139 -1.92 -11.54 11.49
CA ALA A 139 -3.27 -11.91 11.94
C ALA A 139 -4.34 -10.98 11.35
N LEU A 140 -4.11 -9.66 11.40
CA LEU A 140 -5.01 -8.68 10.80
C LEU A 140 -5.19 -8.91 9.29
N CYS A 141 -4.08 -9.09 8.56
CA CYS A 141 -4.16 -9.33 7.12
C CYS A 141 -4.90 -10.64 6.80
N ALA A 142 -4.61 -11.73 7.53
CA ALA A 142 -5.27 -13.01 7.32
C ALA A 142 -6.78 -12.93 7.56
N GLU A 143 -7.20 -12.22 8.60
CA GLU A 143 -8.63 -12.00 8.90
C GLU A 143 -9.33 -11.22 7.79
N LEU A 144 -8.74 -10.10 7.34
CA LEU A 144 -9.33 -9.27 6.28
C LEU A 144 -9.39 -9.97 4.92
N PHE A 145 -8.40 -10.80 4.61
CA PHE A 145 -8.37 -11.58 3.37
C PHE A 145 -9.17 -12.88 3.45
N GLY A 146 -9.63 -13.29 4.63
CA GLY A 146 -10.29 -14.57 4.86
C GLY A 146 -9.36 -15.77 4.68
N PHE A 147 -8.08 -15.64 5.02
CA PHE A 147 -7.07 -16.69 4.88
C PHE A 147 -6.78 -17.36 6.21
N GLU A 148 -6.55 -18.67 6.19
CA GLU A 148 -6.30 -19.49 7.37
C GLU A 148 -4.90 -20.12 7.34
N SER A 149 -4.34 -20.40 8.53
CA SER A 149 -3.08 -21.12 8.68
C SER A 149 -3.13 -22.47 7.95
N GLY A 150 -2.12 -22.77 7.16
CA GLY A 150 -2.03 -23.99 6.36
C GLY A 150 -2.76 -23.92 5.00
N GLN A 151 -3.45 -22.82 4.71
CA GLN A 151 -4.12 -22.64 3.43
C GLN A 151 -3.10 -22.50 2.29
N VAL A 152 -3.37 -23.16 1.15
CA VAL A 152 -2.66 -22.95 -0.11
C VAL A 152 -3.16 -21.66 -0.75
N LEU A 153 -2.27 -20.71 -0.92
CA LEU A 153 -2.57 -19.42 -1.53
C LEU A 153 -2.32 -19.49 -3.04
N SER A 154 -3.26 -19.04 -3.84
CA SER A 154 -3.13 -18.99 -5.29
C SER A 154 -2.84 -17.58 -5.79
N LEU A 155 -2.12 -17.49 -6.90
CA LEU A 155 -1.80 -16.23 -7.57
C LEU A 155 -3.06 -15.44 -7.94
N TYR A 156 -4.07 -16.13 -8.47
CA TYR A 156 -5.35 -15.52 -8.86
C TYR A 156 -6.31 -15.32 -7.68
N GLY A 157 -5.93 -15.79 -6.50
CA GLY A 157 -6.72 -15.65 -5.26
C GLY A 157 -6.19 -14.57 -4.32
N GLY A 158 -5.33 -13.65 -4.80
CA GLY A 158 -4.87 -12.53 -4.01
C GLY A 158 -3.55 -12.75 -3.28
N LEU A 159 -2.71 -13.72 -3.70
CA LEU A 159 -1.40 -13.96 -3.06
C LEU A 159 -0.53 -12.70 -3.01
N ASN A 160 -0.40 -11.97 -4.14
CA ASN A 160 0.46 -10.79 -4.23
C ASN A 160 -0.07 -9.65 -3.36
N GLU A 161 -1.37 -9.41 -3.45
CA GLU A 161 -2.07 -8.40 -2.66
C GLU A 161 -1.96 -8.71 -1.16
N PHE A 162 -2.12 -9.98 -0.77
CA PHE A 162 -1.94 -10.40 0.61
C PHE A 162 -0.52 -10.18 1.12
N LEU A 163 0.49 -10.57 0.35
CA LEU A 163 1.89 -10.37 0.73
C LEU A 163 2.25 -8.87 0.81
N SER A 164 1.75 -8.08 -0.13
CA SER A 164 1.89 -6.61 -0.12
C SER A 164 1.19 -6.00 1.11
N ALA A 165 0.00 -6.48 1.45
CA ALA A 165 -0.73 -6.06 2.64
C ALA A 165 0.02 -6.39 3.94
N VAL A 166 0.63 -7.59 4.05
CA VAL A 166 1.45 -7.95 5.21
C VAL A 166 2.68 -7.04 5.34
N VAL A 167 3.36 -6.75 4.23
CA VAL A 167 4.48 -5.78 4.22
C VAL A 167 3.98 -4.40 4.65
N ALA A 168 2.89 -3.92 4.08
CA ALA A 168 2.29 -2.63 4.45
C ALA A 168 1.92 -2.58 5.93
N ALA A 169 1.26 -3.62 6.46
CA ALA A 169 0.86 -3.71 7.86
C ALA A 169 2.08 -3.62 8.81
N ARG A 170 3.13 -4.40 8.54
CA ARG A 170 4.35 -4.40 9.36
C ARG A 170 5.10 -3.07 9.33
N LEU A 171 5.05 -2.35 8.20
CA LEU A 171 5.69 -1.04 8.05
C LEU A 171 4.86 0.10 8.63
N LEU A 172 3.53 0.06 8.50
CA LEU A 172 2.64 1.16 8.86
C LEU A 172 2.09 1.05 10.28
N GLN A 173 2.02 -0.15 10.86
CA GLN A 173 1.50 -0.38 12.22
C GLN A 173 2.14 0.53 13.31
N PRO A 174 3.45 0.87 13.27
CA PRO A 174 4.03 1.77 14.25
C PRO A 174 3.56 3.23 14.12
N HIS A 175 2.94 3.59 13.01
CA HIS A 175 2.65 4.97 12.64
C HIS A 175 1.16 5.30 12.57
N LEU A 176 0.32 4.31 12.32
CA LEU A 176 -1.13 4.48 12.13
C LEU A 176 -1.92 3.99 13.33
N SER A 177 -3.11 4.55 13.51
CA SER A 177 -4.09 3.95 14.42
C SER A 177 -4.54 2.58 13.89
N ALA A 178 -5.06 1.71 14.77
CA ALA A 178 -5.58 0.41 14.36
C ALA A 178 -6.70 0.54 13.30
N ALA A 179 -7.58 1.54 13.44
CA ALA A 179 -8.66 1.78 12.50
C ALA A 179 -8.14 2.22 11.11
N ASP A 180 -7.13 3.11 11.07
CA ASP A 180 -6.52 3.55 9.82
C ASP A 180 -5.76 2.40 9.14
N LEU A 181 -5.07 1.57 9.93
CA LEU A 181 -4.38 0.39 9.39
C LEU A 181 -5.36 -0.60 8.77
N VAL A 182 -6.48 -0.91 9.45
CA VAL A 182 -7.56 -1.75 8.91
C VAL A 182 -8.06 -1.18 7.59
N ALA A 183 -8.31 0.14 7.51
CA ALA A 183 -8.78 0.78 6.28
C ALA A 183 -7.78 0.66 5.13
N VAL A 184 -6.48 0.86 5.39
CA VAL A 184 -5.42 0.68 4.36
C VAL A 184 -5.39 -0.76 3.87
N ILE A 185 -5.39 -1.75 4.77
CA ILE A 185 -5.33 -3.18 4.41
C ILE A 185 -6.59 -3.62 3.65
N ALA A 186 -7.77 -3.15 4.05
CA ALA A 186 -9.02 -3.41 3.33
C ALA A 186 -9.02 -2.79 1.92
N CYS A 187 -8.44 -1.59 1.74
CA CYS A 187 -8.25 -1.01 0.41
C CYS A 187 -7.32 -1.86 -0.46
N ILE A 188 -6.20 -2.37 0.09
CA ILE A 188 -5.30 -3.27 -0.64
C ILE A 188 -6.05 -4.57 -1.01
N GLU A 189 -6.78 -5.15 -0.07
CA GLU A 189 -7.54 -6.37 -0.28
C GLU A 189 -8.58 -6.20 -1.42
N SER A 190 -9.19 -5.02 -1.52
CA SER A 190 -10.17 -4.71 -2.58
C SER A 190 -9.57 -4.64 -3.99
N THR A 191 -8.25 -4.60 -4.13
CA THR A 191 -7.56 -4.60 -5.44
C THR A 191 -7.44 -5.99 -6.08
N ILE A 192 -7.85 -7.07 -5.39
CA ILE A 192 -7.83 -8.43 -5.96
C ILE A 192 -8.73 -8.51 -7.21
N PRO A 193 -8.16 -8.78 -8.41
CA PRO A 193 -8.87 -8.51 -9.68
C PRO A 193 -9.96 -9.52 -10.04
N PHE A 194 -9.93 -10.74 -9.48
CA PHE A 194 -10.82 -11.85 -9.91
C PHE A 194 -11.48 -12.55 -8.72
N ARG A 195 -12.15 -11.79 -7.86
CA ARG A 195 -12.96 -12.41 -6.81
C ARG A 195 -14.10 -13.22 -7.38
N LYS A 196 -14.21 -14.45 -6.94
CA LYS A 196 -15.47 -15.18 -7.13
C LYS A 196 -16.53 -14.44 -6.32
N PRO A 197 -17.70 -14.11 -6.90
CA PRO A 197 -18.79 -13.54 -6.12
C PRO A 197 -19.11 -14.50 -4.97
N ASP A 198 -19.22 -13.97 -3.77
CA ASP A 198 -19.62 -14.75 -2.60
C ASP A 198 -20.97 -15.41 -2.90
N ARG A 199 -21.01 -16.72 -2.75
CA ARG A 199 -22.24 -17.51 -2.99
C ARG A 199 -23.26 -17.37 -1.84
N GLN A 200 -23.15 -16.31 -1.04
CA GLN A 200 -24.09 -15.98 0.04
C GLN A 200 -24.58 -14.55 -0.16
N GLY A 201 -25.57 -14.41 -1.02
CA GLY A 201 -26.41 -13.23 -1.18
C GLY A 201 -27.84 -13.69 -1.32
#